data_eadad8e40e6394f25e0705ff38a9ad90
#
_entry.id   eadad8e40e6394f25e0705ff38a9ad90
#
_cell.length_a   1.000
_cell.length_b   1.000
_cell.length_c   1.000
_cell.angle_alpha   90.00
_cell.angle_beta   90.00
_cell.angle_gamma   90.00
#
_symmetry.space_group_name_H-M   'P 1'
#
loop_
_entity.id
_entity.type
_entity.pdbx_description
1 polymer ?
#
loop_
_entity_poly.entity_id
_entity_poly.type
_entity_poly.pdbx_seq_one_letter_code
_entity_poly.pdbx_strand_id
1 'polypeptide(L)'
;MNNSFSQCIADICGLELATLVNDYKYSVFGGHTAVIEGHNGIGEYSTESVSFAVKKGILRIVGTNLHIKCLEKRFAVVVGRIISVEVKGNEK
;
A
#
# COMPACT_ATOMS: atom_id res chain seq x y z
N MET A 1 3.38 12.60 -11.74
CA MET A 1 3.16 13.00 -11.27
C MET A 1 3.25 13.46 -10.38
N ASN A 2 3.05 13.41 -9.92
CA ASN A 2 3.07 14.17 -9.19
C ASN A 2 3.68 13.80 -7.99
N ASN A 3 4.85 14.12 -7.86
CA ASN A 3 5.51 13.93 -6.63
C ASN A 3 4.86 14.64 -5.50
N SER A 4 4.08 15.67 -5.78
CA SER A 4 3.47 16.39 -4.68
C SER A 4 2.42 15.56 -3.96
N PHE A 5 1.77 14.62 -4.64
CA PHE A 5 0.82 13.77 -3.96
C PHE A 5 1.55 12.80 -3.04
N SER A 6 2.60 12.18 -3.53
CA SER A 6 3.38 11.26 -2.71
C SER A 6 4.02 11.98 -1.53
N GLN A 7 4.51 13.19 -1.76
CA GLN A 7 5.13 13.95 -0.70
C GLN A 7 4.12 14.31 0.38
N CYS A 8 2.93 14.68 -0.04
CA CYS A 8 1.89 15.04 0.90
C CYS A 8 1.51 13.85 1.78
N ILE A 9 1.39 12.67 1.18
CA ILE A 9 1.07 11.48 1.94
C ILE A 9 2.21 11.15 2.90
N ALA A 10 3.45 11.28 2.45
CA ALA A 10 4.58 11.00 3.31
C ALA A 10 4.60 11.95 4.51
N ASP A 11 4.28 13.22 4.29
CA ASP A 11 4.23 14.18 5.37
C ASP A 11 3.15 13.82 6.38
N ILE A 12 1.98 13.43 5.88
CA ILE A 12 0.88 13.05 6.75
C ILE A 12 1.25 11.85 7.61
N CYS A 13 1.93 10.90 7.03
CA CYS A 13 2.30 9.69 7.74
C CYS A 13 3.54 9.87 8.60
N GLY A 14 4.25 10.98 8.46
CA GLY A 14 5.48 11.18 9.19
C GLY A 14 6.60 10.31 8.71
N LEU A 15 6.60 9.96 7.42
CA LEU A 15 7.57 9.06 6.87
C LEU A 15 8.62 9.77 6.07
N GLU A 16 9.78 9.16 6.00
CA GLU A 16 10.81 9.60 5.08
C GLU A 16 10.99 8.49 4.10
N LEU A 17 10.73 8.75 2.84
CA LEU A 17 10.78 7.70 1.84
C LEU A 17 12.14 7.04 1.75
N ALA A 18 13.19 7.79 2.04
CA ALA A 18 14.53 7.21 1.96
C ALA A 18 14.71 6.06 2.93
N THR A 19 14.00 6.06 4.05
CA THR A 19 14.17 5.00 5.02
C THR A 19 13.41 3.75 4.63
N LEU A 20 12.62 3.80 3.56
CA LEU A 20 11.83 2.67 3.14
C LEU A 20 12.45 1.89 2.00
N VAL A 21 13.69 2.17 1.68
CA VAL A 21 14.34 1.53 0.54
C VAL A 21 14.32 0.02 0.64
N ASN A 22 14.53 -0.50 1.83
CA ASN A 22 14.61 -1.94 2.00
C ASN A 22 13.47 -2.52 2.81
N ASP A 23 12.42 -1.75 2.98
CA ASP A 23 11.34 -2.21 3.83
C ASP A 23 10.03 -1.63 3.31
N TYR A 24 8.95 -1.96 3.96
CA TYR A 24 7.66 -1.47 3.51
C TYR A 24 6.89 -0.94 4.70
N LYS A 25 5.88 -0.14 4.40
CA LYS A 25 5.00 0.37 5.43
C LYS A 25 3.63 0.60 4.83
N TYR A 26 2.60 0.42 5.62
CA TYR A 26 1.26 0.72 5.17
C TYR A 26 0.53 1.50 6.24
N SER A 27 -0.47 2.26 5.83
CA SER A 27 -1.31 3.03 6.73
C SER A 27 -2.72 3.02 6.18
N VAL A 28 -3.69 3.02 7.08
CA VAL A 28 -5.09 3.05 6.68
C VAL A 28 -5.73 4.26 7.34
N PHE A 29 -6.42 5.04 6.54
CA PHE A 29 -7.06 6.26 7.02
C PHE A 29 -8.55 6.13 6.90
N GLY A 30 -9.25 6.25 8.01
CA GLY A 30 -10.70 6.28 8.03
C GLY A 30 -11.38 5.03 7.51
N GLY A 31 -10.64 3.94 7.37
CA GLY A 31 -11.22 2.71 6.85
C GLY A 31 -11.51 2.75 5.37
N HIS A 32 -11.06 3.80 4.66
CA HIS A 32 -11.38 3.93 3.24
C HIS A 32 -10.18 4.23 2.36
N THR A 33 -9.01 4.44 2.91
CA THR A 33 -7.83 4.74 2.12
C THR A 33 -6.64 4.00 2.72
N ALA A 34 -5.96 3.22 1.90
CA ALA A 34 -4.75 2.54 2.34
C ALA A 34 -3.58 3.07 1.53
N VAL A 35 -2.52 3.42 2.19
CA VAL A 35 -1.31 3.90 1.55
C VAL A 35 -0.22 2.87 1.81
N ILE A 36 0.38 2.38 0.73
CA ILE A 36 1.42 1.37 0.83
C ILE A 36 2.71 1.96 0.28
N GLU A 37 3.76 1.90 1.06
CA GLU A 37 5.05 2.41 0.65
C GLU A 37 6.06 1.29 0.74
N GLY A 38 6.91 1.19 -0.26
CA GLY A 38 7.97 0.19 -0.25
C GLY A 38 7.59 -1.14 -0.86
N HIS A 39 6.48 -1.20 -1.59
CA HIS A 39 6.11 -2.45 -2.22
C HIS A 39 7.01 -2.74 -3.42
N ASN A 40 7.02 -3.99 -3.83
CA ASN A 40 7.84 -4.43 -4.95
C ASN A 40 6.99 -4.84 -6.15
N GLY A 41 5.77 -4.39 -6.19
CA GLY A 41 4.88 -4.68 -7.32
C GLY A 41 3.53 -5.14 -6.84
N ILE A 42 2.56 -5.06 -7.74
CA ILE A 42 1.22 -5.48 -7.42
C ILE A 42 1.09 -6.96 -7.75
N GLY A 43 0.41 -7.68 -6.93
CA GLY A 43 0.16 -9.10 -7.18
C GLY A 43 -1.23 -9.29 -7.73
N GLU A 44 -2.21 -9.32 -6.85
CA GLU A 44 -3.57 -9.60 -7.23
C GLU A 44 -4.40 -8.34 -7.14
N TYR A 45 -5.37 -8.19 -8.02
CA TYR A 45 -6.20 -7.00 -7.98
C TYR A 45 -7.63 -7.38 -8.32
N SER A 46 -8.53 -7.15 -7.40
CA SER A 46 -9.96 -7.27 -7.65
C SER A 46 -10.64 -6.23 -6.79
N THR A 47 -11.95 -6.11 -6.92
CA THR A 47 -12.65 -5.13 -6.11
C THR A 47 -12.75 -5.53 -4.65
N GLU A 48 -12.37 -6.75 -4.32
CA GLU A 48 -12.45 -7.24 -2.96
C GLU A 48 -11.09 -7.52 -2.33
N SER A 49 -10.06 -7.54 -3.13
CA SER A 49 -8.74 -7.89 -2.62
C SER A 49 -7.67 -7.32 -3.52
N VAL A 50 -6.72 -6.63 -2.93
CA VAL A 50 -5.58 -6.10 -3.66
C VAL A 50 -4.34 -6.51 -2.90
N SER A 51 -3.39 -7.14 -3.56
CA SER A 51 -2.18 -7.56 -2.88
C SER A 51 -0.95 -6.98 -3.54
N PHE A 52 0.08 -6.80 -2.72
CA PHE A 52 1.34 -6.25 -3.17
C PHE A 52 2.45 -7.15 -2.67
N ALA A 53 3.47 -7.32 -3.48
CA ALA A 53 4.66 -8.01 -3.04
C ALA A 53 5.43 -7.05 -2.14
N VAL A 54 5.90 -7.55 -1.02
CA VAL A 54 6.72 -6.76 -0.11
C VAL A 54 7.91 -7.62 0.28
N LYS A 55 8.84 -7.03 1.00
CA LYS A 55 10.01 -7.77 1.40
C LYS A 55 9.60 -8.96 2.24
N LYS A 56 9.94 -10.14 1.78
CA LYS A 56 9.69 -11.39 2.50
C LYS A 56 8.22 -11.72 2.68
N GLY A 57 7.38 -11.25 1.77
CA GLY A 57 5.99 -11.64 1.92
C GLY A 57 5.05 -10.93 0.99
N ILE A 58 3.81 -10.97 1.36
CA ILE A 58 2.73 -10.37 0.59
C ILE A 58 1.86 -9.58 1.54
N LEU A 59 1.51 -8.37 1.12
CA LEU A 59 0.59 -7.53 1.86
C LEU A 59 -0.71 -7.51 1.09
N ARG A 60 -1.80 -7.88 1.73
CA ARG A 60 -3.11 -7.97 1.08
C ARG A 60 -4.10 -7.05 1.77
N ILE A 61 -4.82 -6.27 0.98
CA ILE A 61 -5.88 -5.41 1.47
C ILE A 61 -7.19 -6.04 1.08
N VAL A 62 -8.05 -6.27 2.05
CA VAL A 62 -9.33 -6.91 1.83
C VAL A 62 -10.43 -5.91 2.11
N GLY A 63 -11.43 -5.86 1.25
CA GLY A 63 -12.52 -4.93 1.44
C GLY A 63 -13.56 -5.07 0.36
N THR A 64 -14.27 -3.98 0.08
CA THR A 64 -15.27 -3.96 -0.98
C THR A 64 -15.08 -2.69 -1.80
N ASN A 65 -15.38 -2.79 -3.07
CA ASN A 65 -15.27 -1.68 -4.00
C ASN A 65 -13.88 -1.07 -3.97
N LEU A 66 -12.87 -1.90 -3.91
CA LEU A 66 -11.50 -1.42 -3.86
C LEU A 66 -11.04 -0.98 -5.23
N HIS A 67 -10.32 0.13 -5.28
CA HIS A 67 -9.70 0.61 -6.50
C HIS A 67 -8.31 1.10 -6.18
N ILE A 68 -7.41 0.97 -7.12
CA ILE A 68 -6.09 1.54 -6.99
C ILE A 68 -6.17 2.96 -7.51
N LYS A 69 -6.00 3.92 -6.63
CA LYS A 69 -6.05 5.31 -7.02
C LYS A 69 -4.72 5.80 -7.54
N CYS A 70 -3.64 5.25 -7.06
CA CYS A 70 -2.32 5.65 -7.48
C CYS A 70 -1.41 4.44 -7.38
N LEU A 71 -0.62 4.19 -8.41
CA LEU A 71 0.32 3.08 -8.39
C LEU A 71 1.62 3.55 -8.97
N GLU A 72 2.65 3.57 -8.15
CA GLU A 72 3.98 3.92 -8.57
C GLU A 72 4.89 2.78 -8.23
N LYS A 73 6.13 2.89 -8.65
CA LYS A 73 7.07 1.80 -8.54
C LYS A 73 7.16 1.23 -7.13
N ARG A 74 7.14 2.08 -6.12
CA ARG A 74 7.22 1.61 -4.74
C ARG A 74 6.20 2.27 -3.86
N PHE A 75 5.10 2.75 -4.43
CA PHE A 75 4.13 3.49 -3.69
C PHE A 75 2.75 3.23 -4.31
N ALA A 76 1.76 3.05 -3.50
CA ALA A 76 0.42 2.81 -4.01
C ALA A 76 -0.62 3.35 -3.04
N VAL A 77 -1.75 3.74 -3.59
CA VAL A 77 -2.89 4.17 -2.78
C VAL A 77 -4.09 3.37 -3.25
N VAL A 78 -4.74 2.72 -2.32
CA VAL A 78 -5.93 1.92 -2.59
C VAL A 78 -7.08 2.56 -1.84
N VAL A 79 -8.20 2.78 -2.51
CA VAL A 79 -9.37 3.36 -1.89
C VAL A 79 -10.54 2.39 -2.02
N GLY A 80 -11.52 2.56 -1.14
CA GLY A 80 -12.68 1.73 -1.09
C GLY A 80 -13.02 1.47 0.35
N ARG A 81 -13.85 0.48 0.61
CA ARG A 81 -14.16 0.14 1.99
C ARG A 81 -13.17 -0.91 2.42
N ILE A 82 -12.28 -0.55 3.32
CA ILE A 82 -11.22 -1.43 3.74
C ILE A 82 -11.65 -2.17 5.00
N ILE A 83 -11.63 -3.48 4.94
CA ILE A 83 -12.05 -4.31 6.05
C ILE A 83 -10.85 -4.77 6.84
N SER A 84 -9.80 -5.20 6.16
CA SER A 84 -8.62 -5.67 6.86
C SER A 84 -7.39 -5.55 6.00
N VAL A 85 -6.24 -5.57 6.63
CA VAL A 85 -4.96 -5.63 5.95
C VAL A 85 -4.23 -6.81 6.53
N GLU A 86 -3.76 -7.70 5.67
CA GLU A 86 -3.09 -8.92 6.09
C GLU A 86 -1.69 -8.95 5.53
N VAL A 87 -0.76 -9.37 6.32
CA VAL A 87 0.61 -9.53 5.86
C VAL A 87 1.01 -10.98 6.10
N LYS A 88 1.42 -11.67 5.05
CA LYS A 88 1.85 -13.03 5.17
C LYS A 88 3.30 -13.13 4.84
N GLY A 89 4.04 -13.72 5.73
CA GLY A 89 5.45 -13.97 5.51
C GLY A 89 5.63 -15.06 4.49
N ASN A 90 6.76 -15.00 3.79
CA ASN A 90 7.05 -15.93 2.78
C ASN A 90 8.34 -16.59 3.08
N GLU A 91 8.77 -16.65 4.30
CA GLU A 91 9.98 -17.15 4.59
C GLU A 91 9.91 -18.53 4.81
N LYS A 92 10.71 -19.17 4.56
CA LYS A 92 10.66 -20.35 4.68
C LYS A 92 11.55 -20.81 4.95
#